data_591a0dc56f1f345c6701b00de6db9598
#
_entry.id   591a0dc56f1f345c6701b00de6db9598
#
_cell.length_a   1.000
_cell.length_b   1.000
_cell.length_c   1.000
_cell.angle_alpha   90.00
_cell.angle_beta   90.00
_cell.angle_gamma   90.00
#
_symmetry.space_group_name_H-M   'P 1'
#
loop_
_entity.id
_entity.type
_entity.pdbx_description
1 polymer ?
#
loop_
_entity_poly.entity_id
_entity_poly.type
_entity_poly.pdbx_seq_one_letter_code
_entity_poly.pdbx_strand_id
1 'polypeptide(L)'
;MSDFNLHDLLDLVIEFSSIAILGAIGLYVVLVALKQFVSMFQMTSRQDAYQARLKSQVELIRIEANKSQSIADNSWQGTRKFIVKGKVLEADHQCSMYLVPHDGKPLPSFHPGQYLTFMFPVPGKKKPITRCYSLSDSPNPDYYRVTVKRLEPPMDRETKAPMDVPAGLGSSYFHQSVKVGDVIDVKCPSGHFWMETKEDFPVVLIGGGIGLTPVLSMVNQIIESGSKRETWFFYGLRSGSEHCQKKYLERIAAEHDHIHMHICYSRPDADDVMGEDYHHKARVSVELFKELLPSSNYDYYMCGPGPMMNSIVSDLEEWGVPKKQIHFEAFGPASVKPKAAPAAGGEKSEKSASFDIEFARSEKK
;
A
#
# COMPACT_ATOMS: atom_id res chain seq x y z
N MET A 1 -9.59 -98.78 -2.14
CA MET A 1 -9.58 -97.55 -2.95
C MET A 1 -11.03 -97.13 -2.92
N SER A 2 -11.40 -96.14 -2.13
CA SER A 2 -12.78 -95.69 -1.97
C SER A 2 -13.18 -94.88 -3.22
N ASP A 3 -14.25 -95.23 -3.90
CA ASP A 3 -14.87 -94.56 -5.04
C ASP A 3 -15.30 -93.18 -4.54
N PHE A 4 -14.55 -92.20 -4.92
CA PHE A 4 -14.92 -90.77 -4.73
C PHE A 4 -16.03 -90.43 -5.75
N ASN A 5 -17.27 -90.33 -5.24
CA ASN A 5 -18.44 -90.19 -6.07
C ASN A 5 -18.53 -88.75 -6.62
N LEU A 6 -18.90 -88.56 -7.89
CA LEU A 6 -19.03 -87.28 -8.56
C LEU A 6 -19.98 -86.32 -7.82
N HIS A 7 -20.94 -86.90 -7.07
CA HIS A 7 -21.87 -86.16 -6.22
C HIS A 7 -21.14 -85.39 -5.08
N ASP A 8 -20.23 -86.11 -4.37
CA ASP A 8 -19.49 -85.51 -3.26
C ASP A 8 -18.56 -84.39 -3.70
N LEU A 9 -18.04 -84.48 -4.93
CA LEU A 9 -17.24 -83.40 -5.52
C LEU A 9 -18.12 -82.18 -5.89
N LEU A 10 -19.31 -82.38 -6.42
CA LEU A 10 -20.26 -81.32 -6.76
C LEU A 10 -20.76 -80.57 -5.51
N ASP A 11 -21.08 -81.31 -4.44
CA ASP A 11 -21.52 -80.70 -3.19
C ASP A 11 -20.38 -79.88 -2.56
N LEU A 12 -19.19 -80.36 -2.60
CA LEU A 12 -18.01 -79.61 -2.10
C LEU A 12 -17.77 -78.33 -2.90
N VAL A 13 -17.90 -78.38 -4.24
CA VAL A 13 -17.75 -77.17 -5.12
C VAL A 13 -18.90 -76.16 -4.86
N ILE A 14 -20.12 -76.62 -4.63
CA ILE A 14 -21.26 -75.75 -4.30
C ILE A 14 -21.03 -75.08 -2.93
N GLU A 15 -20.56 -75.83 -1.94
CA GLU A 15 -20.30 -75.31 -0.60
C GLU A 15 -19.19 -74.24 -0.59
N PHE A 16 -18.04 -74.49 -1.26
CA PHE A 16 -16.95 -73.57 -1.40
C PHE A 16 -17.36 -72.32 -2.19
N SER A 17 -18.14 -72.47 -3.29
CA SER A 17 -18.60 -71.34 -4.08
C SER A 17 -19.60 -70.46 -3.30
N SER A 18 -20.46 -71.06 -2.48
CA SER A 18 -21.39 -70.33 -1.60
C SER A 18 -20.68 -69.51 -0.53
N ILE A 19 -19.64 -70.09 0.10
CA ILE A 19 -18.80 -69.39 1.09
C ILE A 19 -18.05 -68.23 0.41
N ALA A 20 -17.51 -68.44 -0.79
CA ALA A 20 -16.79 -67.40 -1.54
C ALA A 20 -17.73 -66.24 -1.92
N ILE A 21 -18.97 -66.53 -2.36
CA ILE A 21 -19.96 -65.53 -2.70
C ILE A 21 -20.39 -64.71 -1.46
N LEU A 22 -20.62 -65.37 -0.32
CA LEU A 22 -20.93 -64.73 0.96
C LEU A 22 -19.82 -63.83 1.43
N GLY A 23 -18.54 -64.32 1.32
CA GLY A 23 -17.34 -63.54 1.63
C GLY A 23 -17.20 -62.30 0.74
N ALA A 24 -17.47 -62.42 -0.56
CA ALA A 24 -17.43 -61.28 -1.51
C ALA A 24 -18.54 -60.24 -1.21
N ILE A 25 -19.76 -60.71 -0.87
CA ILE A 25 -20.85 -59.78 -0.47
C ILE A 25 -20.49 -59.08 0.85
N GLY A 26 -19.93 -59.77 1.83
CA GLY A 26 -19.48 -59.17 3.10
C GLY A 26 -18.42 -58.11 2.89
N LEU A 27 -17.41 -58.42 2.06
CA LEU A 27 -16.37 -57.45 1.69
C LEU A 27 -16.94 -56.22 0.98
N TYR A 28 -17.86 -56.42 0.05
CA TYR A 28 -18.53 -55.32 -0.66
C TYR A 28 -19.31 -54.39 0.28
N VAL A 29 -20.06 -54.95 1.23
CA VAL A 29 -20.81 -54.18 2.25
C VAL A 29 -19.84 -53.34 3.11
N VAL A 30 -18.73 -53.92 3.52
CA VAL A 30 -17.67 -53.22 4.31
C VAL A 30 -17.08 -52.07 3.48
N LEU A 31 -16.74 -52.29 2.23
CA LEU A 31 -16.18 -51.25 1.34
C LEU A 31 -17.18 -50.09 1.10
N VAL A 32 -18.48 -50.42 0.92
CA VAL A 32 -19.53 -49.37 0.76
C VAL A 32 -19.67 -48.59 2.08
N ALA A 33 -19.70 -49.25 3.23
CA ALA A 33 -19.76 -48.56 4.53
C ALA A 33 -18.55 -47.66 4.79
N LEU A 34 -17.36 -48.11 4.46
CA LEU A 34 -16.13 -47.31 4.53
C LEU A 34 -16.19 -46.06 3.61
N LYS A 35 -16.64 -46.26 2.38
CA LYS A 35 -16.81 -45.14 1.41
C LYS A 35 -17.82 -44.12 1.94
N GLN A 36 -18.94 -44.53 2.48
CA GLN A 36 -19.94 -43.65 3.09
C GLN A 36 -19.37 -42.88 4.30
N PHE A 37 -18.62 -43.57 5.17
CA PHE A 37 -17.97 -42.96 6.32
C PHE A 37 -16.97 -41.88 5.91
N VAL A 38 -16.09 -42.18 4.96
CA VAL A 38 -15.12 -41.20 4.42
C VAL A 38 -15.83 -40.00 3.78
N SER A 39 -16.89 -40.24 3.02
CA SER A 39 -17.71 -39.18 2.41
C SER A 39 -18.35 -38.27 3.46
N MET A 40 -18.90 -38.85 4.51
CA MET A 40 -19.51 -38.10 5.62
C MET A 40 -18.47 -37.26 6.36
N PHE A 41 -17.27 -37.80 6.63
CA PHE A 41 -16.16 -37.07 7.27
C PHE A 41 -15.66 -35.90 6.41
N GLN A 42 -15.55 -36.11 5.08
CA GLN A 42 -15.20 -35.03 4.15
C GLN A 42 -16.26 -33.93 4.08
N MET A 43 -17.53 -34.30 4.20
CA MET A 43 -18.65 -33.36 4.16
C MET A 43 -18.68 -32.47 5.42
N THR A 44 -18.45 -33.03 6.61
CA THR A 44 -18.34 -32.28 7.86
C THR A 44 -17.14 -31.34 7.84
N SER A 45 -15.96 -31.82 7.42
CA SER A 45 -14.77 -30.98 7.30
C SER A 45 -14.94 -29.80 6.34
N ARG A 46 -15.63 -29.99 5.20
CA ARG A 46 -15.96 -28.89 4.27
C ARG A 46 -16.95 -27.90 4.87
N GLN A 47 -17.92 -28.38 5.64
CA GLN A 47 -18.92 -27.55 6.29
C GLN A 47 -18.28 -26.69 7.39
N ASP A 48 -17.34 -27.26 8.18
CA ASP A 48 -16.60 -26.53 9.20
C ASP A 48 -15.69 -25.45 8.58
N ALA A 49 -15.01 -25.78 7.49
CA ALA A 49 -14.18 -24.81 6.76
C ALA A 49 -15.04 -23.66 6.15
N TYR A 50 -16.22 -23.99 5.63
CA TYR A 50 -17.16 -22.98 5.12
C TYR A 50 -17.69 -22.06 6.24
N GLN A 51 -18.06 -22.63 7.40
CA GLN A 51 -18.51 -21.85 8.56
C GLN A 51 -17.39 -20.96 9.12
N ALA A 52 -16.15 -21.46 9.17
CA ALA A 52 -14.99 -20.67 9.58
C ALA A 52 -14.77 -19.49 8.64
N ARG A 53 -14.87 -19.70 7.32
CA ARG A 53 -14.75 -18.64 6.30
C ARG A 53 -15.86 -17.60 6.42
N LEU A 54 -17.11 -18.02 6.64
CA LEU A 54 -18.25 -17.11 6.84
C LEU A 54 -18.04 -16.25 8.10
N LYS A 55 -17.63 -16.86 9.22
CA LYS A 55 -17.33 -16.12 10.46
C LYS A 55 -16.24 -15.07 10.25
N SER A 56 -15.18 -15.41 9.54
CA SER A 56 -14.11 -14.47 9.19
C SER A 56 -14.63 -13.31 8.33
N GLN A 57 -15.46 -13.58 7.32
CA GLN A 57 -16.07 -12.53 6.49
C GLN A 57 -17.00 -11.60 7.29
N VAL A 58 -17.81 -12.15 8.16
CA VAL A 58 -18.71 -11.35 9.02
C VAL A 58 -17.90 -10.45 9.96
N GLU A 59 -16.81 -10.95 10.54
CA GLU A 59 -15.95 -10.16 11.42
C GLU A 59 -15.24 -9.03 10.65
N LEU A 60 -14.76 -9.29 9.44
CA LEU A 60 -14.20 -8.25 8.57
C LEU A 60 -15.21 -7.15 8.26
N ILE A 61 -16.44 -7.51 7.91
CA ILE A 61 -17.53 -6.54 7.65
C ILE A 61 -17.81 -5.71 8.92
N ARG A 62 -17.81 -6.33 10.09
CA ARG A 62 -18.03 -5.65 11.38
C ARG A 62 -16.93 -4.67 11.71
N ILE A 63 -15.67 -5.07 11.56
CA ILE A 63 -14.49 -4.19 11.79
C ILE A 63 -14.60 -2.97 10.90
N GLU A 64 -14.99 -3.14 9.66
CA GLU A 64 -15.11 -2.08 8.69
C GLU A 64 -16.28 -1.14 8.95
N ALA A 65 -17.44 -1.69 9.31
CA ALA A 65 -18.58 -0.89 9.73
C ALA A 65 -18.22 -0.02 10.93
N ASN A 66 -17.50 -0.58 11.91
CA ASN A 66 -17.03 0.17 13.08
C ASN A 66 -16.00 1.25 12.68
N LYS A 67 -15.10 0.96 11.74
CA LYS A 67 -14.13 1.93 11.19
C LYS A 67 -14.86 3.08 10.48
N SER A 68 -15.80 2.76 9.60
CA SER A 68 -16.60 3.75 8.88
C SER A 68 -17.42 4.62 9.83
N GLN A 69 -18.02 4.02 10.85
CA GLN A 69 -18.75 4.73 11.89
C GLN A 69 -17.82 5.64 12.69
N SER A 70 -16.65 5.17 13.10
CA SER A 70 -15.64 5.98 13.81
C SER A 70 -15.15 7.17 12.96
N ILE A 71 -14.99 6.98 11.65
CA ILE A 71 -14.66 8.09 10.74
C ILE A 71 -15.79 9.12 10.71
N ALA A 72 -17.05 8.68 10.60
CA ALA A 72 -18.20 9.56 10.55
C ALA A 72 -18.39 10.33 11.87
N ASP A 73 -18.32 9.65 13.01
CA ASP A 73 -18.60 10.22 14.33
C ASP A 73 -17.51 11.19 14.81
N ASN A 74 -16.24 10.93 14.45
CA ASN A 74 -15.10 11.74 14.90
C ASN A 74 -14.60 12.73 13.85
N SER A 75 -15.15 12.73 12.64
CA SER A 75 -14.81 13.70 11.59
C SER A 75 -15.21 15.11 11.98
N TRP A 76 -14.45 16.09 11.50
CA TRP A 76 -14.75 17.50 11.75
C TRP A 76 -14.77 18.31 10.47
N GLN A 77 -15.57 19.38 10.50
CA GLN A 77 -15.59 20.38 9.43
C GLN A 77 -14.65 21.55 9.77
N GLY A 78 -14.08 22.18 8.77
CA GLY A 78 -13.14 23.29 8.96
C GLY A 78 -11.80 22.80 9.52
N THR A 79 -11.28 23.52 10.54
CA THR A 79 -10.00 23.18 11.20
C THR A 79 -10.22 22.76 12.64
N ARG A 80 -9.41 21.82 13.09
CA ARG A 80 -9.29 21.38 14.47
C ARG A 80 -7.85 21.64 14.94
N LYS A 81 -7.68 21.99 16.19
CA LYS A 81 -6.38 22.30 16.78
C LYS A 81 -5.65 21.04 17.21
N PHE A 82 -4.38 20.94 16.84
CA PHE A 82 -3.50 19.85 17.22
C PHE A 82 -2.25 20.37 17.92
N ILE A 83 -1.83 19.69 18.97
CA ILE A 83 -0.55 19.93 19.64
C ILE A 83 0.52 19.09 18.95
N VAL A 84 1.65 19.70 18.65
CA VAL A 84 2.87 18.97 18.21
C VAL A 84 3.46 18.29 19.46
N LYS A 85 3.19 17.00 19.62
CA LYS A 85 3.65 16.21 20.77
C LYS A 85 5.12 15.78 20.63
N GLY A 86 5.57 15.57 19.40
CA GLY A 86 6.93 15.16 19.07
C GLY A 86 7.39 15.68 17.71
N LYS A 87 8.67 15.92 17.59
CA LYS A 87 9.34 16.31 16.34
C LYS A 87 10.66 15.56 16.25
N VAL A 88 10.83 14.72 15.23
CA VAL A 88 11.98 13.84 15.06
C VAL A 88 12.63 14.11 13.70
N LEU A 89 13.94 14.36 13.70
CA LEU A 89 14.73 14.43 12.47
C LEU A 89 14.99 12.98 12.01
N GLU A 90 14.48 12.63 10.84
CA GLU A 90 14.57 11.27 10.29
C GLU A 90 15.75 11.09 9.34
N ALA A 91 16.02 12.10 8.53
CA ALA A 91 17.11 12.16 7.56
C ALA A 91 17.36 13.63 7.20
N ASP A 92 18.31 13.90 6.31
CA ASP A 92 18.59 15.25 5.83
C ASP A 92 17.33 15.94 5.33
N HIS A 93 17.05 17.10 5.94
CA HIS A 93 15.88 17.91 5.62
C HIS A 93 14.52 17.19 5.73
N GLN A 94 14.43 16.07 6.46
CA GLN A 94 13.19 15.31 6.65
C GLN A 94 12.88 15.18 8.14
N CYS A 95 11.71 15.64 8.55
CA CYS A 95 11.31 15.55 9.95
C CYS A 95 9.87 15.02 10.10
N SER A 96 9.70 14.09 11.04
CA SER A 96 8.39 13.58 11.47
C SER A 96 7.83 14.43 12.59
N MET A 97 6.50 14.69 12.53
CA MET A 97 5.75 15.35 13.57
C MET A 97 4.61 14.46 14.03
N TYR A 98 4.51 14.31 15.33
CA TYR A 98 3.45 13.58 16.01
C TYR A 98 2.43 14.59 16.54
N LEU A 99 1.20 14.47 16.11
CA LEU A 99 0.13 15.43 16.32
C LEU A 99 -0.97 14.79 17.18
N VAL A 100 -1.27 15.38 18.32
CA VAL A 100 -2.36 14.95 19.19
C VAL A 100 -3.45 16.01 19.23
N PRO A 101 -4.75 15.65 19.33
CA PRO A 101 -5.82 16.63 19.37
C PRO A 101 -5.74 17.49 20.64
N HIS A 102 -5.80 18.81 20.48
CA HIS A 102 -5.75 19.76 21.60
C HIS A 102 -6.97 19.64 22.53
N ASP A 103 -8.11 19.26 21.98
CA ASP A 103 -9.38 19.12 22.72
C ASP A 103 -9.55 17.76 23.41
N GLY A 104 -8.58 16.85 23.28
CA GLY A 104 -8.58 15.52 23.86
C GLY A 104 -9.66 14.56 23.31
N LYS A 105 -10.42 14.96 22.29
CA LYS A 105 -11.42 14.09 21.66
C LYS A 105 -10.75 13.03 20.79
N PRO A 106 -11.38 11.86 20.61
CA PRO A 106 -10.87 10.79 19.75
C PRO A 106 -10.52 11.27 18.35
N LEU A 107 -9.54 10.61 17.74
CA LEU A 107 -9.19 10.79 16.34
C LEU A 107 -10.04 9.86 15.45
N PRO A 108 -10.58 10.34 14.32
CA PRO A 108 -11.14 9.44 13.33
C PRO A 108 -10.02 8.58 12.74
N SER A 109 -10.35 7.34 12.44
CA SER A 109 -9.49 6.53 11.58
C SER A 109 -9.39 7.17 10.18
N PHE A 110 -8.38 6.78 9.42
CA PHE A 110 -8.20 7.24 8.04
C PHE A 110 -7.81 6.06 7.14
N HIS A 111 -7.84 6.27 5.82
CA HIS A 111 -7.33 5.28 4.87
C HIS A 111 -5.83 5.52 4.62
N PRO A 112 -4.97 4.48 4.73
CA PRO A 112 -3.53 4.61 4.48
C PRO A 112 -3.25 5.18 3.10
N GLY A 113 -2.51 6.29 3.06
CA GLY A 113 -2.28 7.09 1.84
C GLY A 113 -2.95 8.46 1.88
N GLN A 114 -3.96 8.68 2.72
CA GLN A 114 -4.58 10.00 2.92
C GLN A 114 -3.61 11.02 3.52
N TYR A 115 -3.97 12.31 3.39
CA TYR A 115 -3.19 13.44 3.88
C TYR A 115 -4.00 14.31 4.84
N LEU A 116 -3.26 15.11 5.63
CA LEU A 116 -3.80 16.22 6.41
C LEU A 116 -3.56 17.54 5.67
N THR A 117 -4.52 18.46 5.78
CA THR A 117 -4.37 19.82 5.29
C THR A 117 -4.10 20.77 6.44
N PHE A 118 -2.94 21.40 6.41
CA PHE A 118 -2.46 22.34 7.43
C PHE A 118 -2.72 23.76 7.01
N MET A 119 -3.11 24.57 7.99
CA MET A 119 -3.25 26.01 7.83
C MET A 119 -2.38 26.71 8.87
N PHE A 120 -1.36 27.43 8.42
CA PHE A 120 -0.45 28.11 9.34
C PHE A 120 -0.14 29.55 8.89
N PRO A 121 -0.01 30.46 9.88
CA PRO A 121 0.43 31.80 9.59
C PRO A 121 1.89 31.80 9.17
N VAL A 122 2.21 32.59 8.15
CA VAL A 122 3.59 32.79 7.74
C VAL A 122 3.93 34.27 7.92
N PRO A 123 5.03 34.60 8.57
CA PRO A 123 5.44 36.00 8.72
C PRO A 123 5.44 36.73 7.39
N GLY A 124 4.90 37.94 7.37
CA GLY A 124 4.78 38.76 6.17
C GLY A 124 3.63 38.41 5.20
N LYS A 125 2.83 37.38 5.48
CA LYS A 125 1.63 37.04 4.69
C LYS A 125 0.35 37.46 5.42
N LYS A 126 -0.55 38.15 4.73
CA LYS A 126 -1.86 38.58 5.30
C LYS A 126 -2.82 37.40 5.55
N LYS A 127 -2.67 36.31 4.80
CA LYS A 127 -3.51 35.10 4.91
C LYS A 127 -2.65 33.91 5.25
N PRO A 128 -3.15 32.96 6.06
CA PRO A 128 -2.46 31.70 6.32
C PRO A 128 -2.23 30.94 5.00
N ILE A 129 -1.13 30.22 4.94
CA ILE A 129 -0.88 29.31 3.83
C ILE A 129 -1.46 27.93 4.13
N THR A 130 -1.90 27.25 3.09
CA THR A 130 -2.45 25.90 3.15
C THR A 130 -1.49 24.93 2.48
N ARG A 131 -1.17 23.82 3.16
CA ARG A 131 -0.35 22.74 2.62
C ARG A 131 -0.90 21.39 3.05
N CYS A 132 -0.82 20.41 2.12
CA CYS A 132 -1.18 19.04 2.37
C CYS A 132 0.09 18.22 2.61
N TYR A 133 0.05 17.35 3.63
CA TYR A 133 1.11 16.39 3.91
C TYR A 133 0.49 15.05 4.21
N SER A 134 0.96 14.01 3.50
CA SER A 134 0.47 12.66 3.68
C SER A 134 0.71 12.16 5.10
N LEU A 135 -0.24 11.43 5.62
CA LEU A 135 -0.09 10.68 6.85
C LEU A 135 0.97 9.59 6.60
N SER A 136 1.95 9.52 7.47
CA SER A 136 3.14 8.67 7.29
C SER A 136 3.18 7.46 8.24
N ASP A 137 2.09 7.23 8.96
CA ASP A 137 1.88 6.07 9.82
C ASP A 137 0.57 5.38 9.50
N SER A 138 0.34 4.18 10.04
CA SER A 138 -0.97 3.55 10.07
C SER A 138 -1.98 4.41 10.87
N PRO A 139 -3.29 4.18 10.69
CA PRO A 139 -4.30 4.80 11.54
C PRO A 139 -4.08 4.46 13.02
N ASN A 140 -3.71 5.46 13.78
CA ASN A 140 -3.47 5.34 15.22
C ASN A 140 -4.53 6.18 15.98
N PRO A 141 -5.16 5.65 17.04
CA PRO A 141 -6.18 6.38 17.79
C PRO A 141 -5.63 7.54 18.63
N ASP A 142 -4.33 7.52 18.95
CA ASP A 142 -3.72 8.46 19.89
C ASP A 142 -3.05 9.66 19.20
N TYR A 143 -2.57 9.48 17.97
CA TYR A 143 -1.87 10.53 17.23
C TYR A 143 -1.97 10.38 15.71
N TYR A 144 -1.70 11.46 15.02
CA TYR A 144 -1.36 11.46 13.60
C TYR A 144 0.12 11.76 13.41
N ARG A 145 0.78 11.08 12.47
CA ARG A 145 2.15 11.37 12.08
C ARG A 145 2.20 11.88 10.63
N VAL A 146 2.90 12.99 10.44
CA VAL A 146 3.29 13.46 9.10
C VAL A 146 4.80 13.62 9.06
N THR A 147 5.42 13.27 7.93
CA THR A 147 6.86 13.47 7.70
C THR A 147 7.04 14.46 6.57
N VAL A 148 7.75 15.55 6.84
CA VAL A 148 7.89 16.69 5.94
C VAL A 148 9.33 16.84 5.51
N LYS A 149 9.59 16.82 4.20
CA LYS A 149 10.88 17.20 3.62
C LYS A 149 10.90 18.71 3.38
N ARG A 150 11.91 19.40 3.92
CA ARG A 150 12.15 20.80 3.61
C ARG A 150 12.61 20.91 2.15
N LEU A 151 11.92 21.73 1.38
CA LEU A 151 12.27 22.00 0.01
C LEU A 151 13.30 23.13 -0.03
N GLU A 152 14.52 22.78 -0.39
CA GLU A 152 15.58 23.74 -0.66
C GLU A 152 15.38 24.40 -2.02
N PRO A 153 16.01 25.56 -2.28
CA PRO A 153 16.05 26.17 -3.60
C PRO A 153 16.51 25.14 -4.64
N PRO A 154 15.84 25.05 -5.80
CA PRO A 154 16.28 24.12 -6.83
C PRO A 154 17.69 24.48 -7.31
N MET A 155 18.45 23.46 -7.68
CA MET A 155 19.76 23.63 -8.27
C MET A 155 19.63 24.01 -9.74
N ASP A 156 20.36 25.02 -10.17
CA ASP A 156 20.52 25.33 -11.58
C ASP A 156 21.17 24.14 -12.32
N ARG A 157 20.68 23.83 -13.50
CA ARG A 157 21.12 22.63 -14.24
C ARG A 157 22.52 22.76 -14.83
N GLU A 158 22.92 23.98 -15.18
CA GLU A 158 24.22 24.29 -15.83
C GLU A 158 25.29 24.58 -14.78
N THR A 159 25.04 25.51 -13.88
CA THR A 159 26.00 25.98 -12.89
C THR A 159 26.13 25.06 -11.68
N LYS A 160 25.13 24.16 -11.45
CA LYS A 160 25.03 23.33 -10.24
C LYS A 160 24.99 24.14 -8.92
N ALA A 161 24.72 25.43 -9.01
CA ALA A 161 24.51 26.28 -7.86
C ALA A 161 23.04 26.35 -7.46
N PRO A 162 22.69 26.60 -6.18
CA PRO A 162 21.33 26.90 -5.80
C PRO A 162 20.81 28.13 -6.55
N MET A 163 19.63 28.03 -7.12
CA MET A 163 18.97 29.18 -7.76
C MET A 163 18.61 30.23 -6.72
N ASP A 164 18.64 31.49 -7.10
CA ASP A 164 18.25 32.63 -6.24
C ASP A 164 16.71 32.72 -6.15
N VAL A 165 16.13 31.69 -5.54
CA VAL A 165 14.70 31.63 -5.21
C VAL A 165 14.54 31.13 -3.78
N PRO A 166 13.51 31.58 -3.04
CA PRO A 166 13.33 31.16 -1.66
C PRO A 166 13.05 29.66 -1.55
N ALA A 167 13.50 29.05 -0.46
CA ALA A 167 13.16 27.71 -0.06
C ALA A 167 11.62 27.55 0.09
N GLY A 168 11.14 26.32 0.07
CA GLY A 168 9.71 26.04 0.18
C GLY A 168 9.10 26.60 1.46
N LEU A 169 8.22 27.61 1.33
CA LEU A 169 7.70 28.39 2.44
C LEU A 169 7.03 27.53 3.54
N GLY A 170 6.17 26.59 3.15
CA GLY A 170 5.45 25.74 4.10
C GLY A 170 6.36 24.72 4.79
N SER A 171 7.19 24.04 4.02
CA SER A 171 8.13 23.05 4.57
C SER A 171 9.18 23.70 5.46
N SER A 172 9.70 24.90 5.10
CA SER A 172 10.61 25.67 5.95
C SER A 172 9.94 26.09 7.27
N TYR A 173 8.68 26.51 7.23
CA TYR A 173 7.92 26.84 8.45
C TYR A 173 7.84 25.63 9.39
N PHE A 174 7.54 24.44 8.88
CA PHE A 174 7.54 23.20 9.66
C PHE A 174 8.90 22.91 10.31
N HIS A 175 9.98 23.05 9.56
CA HIS A 175 11.31 22.72 10.05
C HIS A 175 11.87 23.75 11.04
N GLN A 176 11.66 25.03 10.78
CA GLN A 176 12.34 26.13 11.47
C GLN A 176 11.49 26.77 12.58
N SER A 177 10.17 26.90 12.35
CA SER A 177 9.29 27.66 13.24
C SER A 177 8.51 26.77 14.18
N VAL A 178 8.02 25.63 13.70
CA VAL A 178 7.17 24.72 14.52
C VAL A 178 8.03 23.97 15.54
N LYS A 179 7.60 24.04 16.82
CA LYS A 179 8.26 23.40 17.95
C LYS A 179 7.31 22.44 18.66
N VAL A 180 7.87 21.52 19.44
CA VAL A 180 7.09 20.68 20.37
C VAL A 180 6.34 21.58 21.34
N GLY A 181 5.05 21.32 21.52
CA GLY A 181 4.12 22.11 22.31
C GLY A 181 3.31 23.12 21.50
N ASP A 182 3.70 23.46 20.28
CA ASP A 182 2.95 24.37 19.43
C ASP A 182 1.59 23.78 19.03
N VAL A 183 0.62 24.67 18.80
CA VAL A 183 -0.73 24.33 18.35
C VAL A 183 -0.89 24.72 16.90
N ILE A 184 -1.33 23.77 16.09
CA ILE A 184 -1.50 23.92 14.64
C ILE A 184 -2.95 23.63 14.23
N ASP A 185 -3.48 24.41 13.28
CA ASP A 185 -4.79 24.20 12.69
C ASP A 185 -4.72 23.19 11.54
N VAL A 186 -5.50 22.11 11.65
CA VAL A 186 -5.48 20.97 10.73
C VAL A 186 -6.90 20.61 10.30
N LYS A 187 -7.11 20.34 9.00
CA LYS A 187 -8.35 19.77 8.48
C LYS A 187 -8.33 18.25 8.59
N CYS A 188 -9.54 17.67 8.64
CA CYS A 188 -9.75 16.22 8.69
C CYS A 188 -8.98 15.48 7.58
N PRO A 189 -8.52 14.24 7.83
CA PRO A 189 -7.91 13.42 6.80
C PRO A 189 -8.73 13.37 5.52
N SER A 190 -8.08 13.50 4.38
CA SER A 190 -8.72 13.52 3.05
C SER A 190 -7.76 13.01 1.97
N GLY A 191 -8.27 12.85 0.75
CA GLY A 191 -7.51 12.36 -0.39
C GLY A 191 -8.12 11.10 -0.98
N HIS A 192 -7.82 10.86 -2.27
CA HIS A 192 -8.32 9.71 -3.04
C HIS A 192 -7.25 8.66 -3.30
N PHE A 193 -5.99 8.97 -2.97
CA PHE A 193 -4.89 8.02 -3.04
C PHE A 193 -4.80 7.26 -1.72
N TRP A 194 -5.38 6.06 -1.69
CA TRP A 194 -5.34 5.19 -0.52
C TRP A 194 -5.41 3.72 -0.93
N MET A 195 -4.84 2.87 -0.10
CA MET A 195 -4.80 1.43 -0.35
C MET A 195 -6.06 0.75 0.18
N GLU A 196 -6.65 -0.13 -0.65
CA GLU A 196 -7.72 -1.03 -0.19
C GLU A 196 -7.14 -2.05 0.79
N THR A 197 -7.70 -2.07 2.00
CA THR A 197 -7.21 -2.93 3.09
C THR A 197 -8.00 -4.22 3.27
N LYS A 198 -9.10 -4.39 2.51
CA LYS A 198 -9.98 -5.56 2.61
C LYS A 198 -9.47 -6.78 1.88
N GLU A 199 -8.67 -6.56 0.85
CA GLU A 199 -8.22 -7.61 -0.04
C GLU A 199 -6.78 -8.02 0.31
N ASP A 200 -6.54 -9.33 0.33
CA ASP A 200 -5.18 -9.89 0.43
C ASP A 200 -4.49 -9.99 -0.94
N PHE A 201 -4.97 -9.24 -1.94
CA PHE A 201 -4.35 -9.18 -3.26
C PHE A 201 -2.93 -8.59 -3.12
N PRO A 202 -1.91 -9.20 -3.74
CA PRO A 202 -0.53 -8.77 -3.56
C PRO A 202 -0.30 -7.35 -4.08
N VAL A 203 0.60 -6.61 -3.41
CA VAL A 203 0.86 -5.20 -3.72
C VAL A 203 2.33 -4.90 -3.96
N VAL A 204 2.56 -3.90 -4.81
CA VAL A 204 3.85 -3.24 -5.00
C VAL A 204 3.73 -1.79 -4.52
N LEU A 205 4.45 -1.46 -3.46
CA LEU A 205 4.51 -0.13 -2.85
C LEU A 205 5.78 0.57 -3.30
N ILE A 206 5.68 1.76 -3.89
CA ILE A 206 6.80 2.45 -4.52
C ILE A 206 6.91 3.86 -3.96
N GLY A 207 7.97 4.13 -3.20
CA GLY A 207 8.30 5.44 -2.67
C GLY A 207 9.50 6.07 -3.36
N GLY A 208 9.41 7.34 -3.78
CA GLY A 208 10.54 8.12 -4.29
C GLY A 208 10.84 9.32 -3.40
N GLY A 209 11.99 9.33 -2.72
CA GLY A 209 12.33 10.38 -1.75
C GLY A 209 11.24 10.54 -0.69
N ILE A 210 10.69 11.75 -0.49
CA ILE A 210 9.62 11.98 0.49
C ILE A 210 8.26 11.37 0.08
N GLY A 211 8.12 10.87 -1.16
CA GLY A 211 6.99 10.02 -1.55
C GLY A 211 6.90 8.71 -0.79
N LEU A 212 7.87 8.42 0.07
CA LEU A 212 7.79 7.37 1.08
C LEU A 212 6.53 7.50 1.96
N THR A 213 6.09 8.71 2.31
CA THR A 213 5.11 8.94 3.38
C THR A 213 3.79 8.20 3.21
N PRO A 214 3.06 8.26 2.07
CA PRO A 214 1.82 7.51 1.92
C PRO A 214 2.05 5.99 1.83
N VAL A 215 3.10 5.54 1.16
CA VAL A 215 3.38 4.10 1.05
C VAL A 215 3.90 3.50 2.36
N LEU A 216 4.55 4.30 3.20
CA LEU A 216 4.91 3.91 4.57
C LEU A 216 3.66 3.71 5.44
N SER A 217 2.66 4.58 5.31
CA SER A 217 1.36 4.41 5.96
C SER A 217 0.69 3.11 5.52
N MET A 218 0.79 2.76 4.24
CA MET A 218 0.23 1.52 3.69
C MET A 218 0.91 0.27 4.25
N VAL A 219 2.24 0.21 4.25
CA VAL A 219 2.97 -0.94 4.79
C VAL A 219 2.76 -1.09 6.30
N ASN A 220 2.72 0.02 7.06
CA ASN A 220 2.42 -0.01 8.48
C ASN A 220 1.02 -0.58 8.76
N GLN A 221 0.03 -0.23 7.95
CA GLN A 221 -1.32 -0.79 8.06
C GLN A 221 -1.35 -2.29 7.76
N ILE A 222 -0.60 -2.78 6.78
CA ILE A 222 -0.48 -4.21 6.49
C ILE A 222 0.04 -4.95 7.73
N ILE A 223 1.10 -4.42 8.34
CA ILE A 223 1.72 -4.99 9.54
C ILE A 223 0.76 -5.00 10.73
N GLU A 224 0.18 -3.85 11.05
CA GLU A 224 -0.68 -3.69 12.24
C GLU A 224 -2.01 -4.44 12.11
N SER A 225 -2.55 -4.60 10.90
CA SER A 225 -3.73 -5.44 10.69
C SER A 225 -3.45 -6.94 10.78
N GLY A 226 -2.18 -7.35 10.85
CA GLY A 226 -1.76 -8.76 10.83
C GLY A 226 -1.93 -9.44 9.47
N SER A 227 -2.22 -8.68 8.40
CA SER A 227 -2.32 -9.19 7.05
C SER A 227 -1.00 -9.83 6.62
N LYS A 228 -1.08 -10.94 5.93
CA LYS A 228 0.06 -11.67 5.35
C LYS A 228 0.12 -11.51 3.83
N ARG A 229 -0.56 -10.49 3.27
CA ARG A 229 -0.51 -10.20 1.84
C ARG A 229 0.92 -10.01 1.37
N GLU A 230 1.30 -10.64 0.28
CA GLU A 230 2.61 -10.47 -0.34
C GLU A 230 2.79 -8.99 -0.72
N THR A 231 3.86 -8.39 -0.20
CA THR A 231 4.13 -6.96 -0.34
C THR A 231 5.55 -6.73 -0.83
N TRP A 232 5.69 -6.11 -1.98
CA TRP A 232 6.96 -5.66 -2.53
C TRP A 232 7.10 -4.17 -2.29
N PHE A 233 8.15 -3.78 -1.58
CA PHE A 233 8.38 -2.39 -1.20
C PHE A 233 9.65 -1.86 -1.85
N PHE A 234 9.50 -0.93 -2.79
CA PHE A 234 10.60 -0.29 -3.49
C PHE A 234 10.77 1.15 -3.02
N TYR A 235 11.95 1.49 -2.50
CA TYR A 235 12.24 2.84 -2.06
C TYR A 235 13.44 3.42 -2.82
N GLY A 236 13.18 4.43 -3.64
CA GLY A 236 14.17 5.10 -4.48
C GLY A 236 14.68 6.40 -3.86
N LEU A 237 15.99 6.52 -3.69
CA LEU A 237 16.71 7.64 -3.08
C LEU A 237 17.90 8.05 -3.93
N ARG A 238 18.55 9.15 -3.57
CA ARG A 238 19.86 9.50 -4.13
C ARG A 238 20.96 8.73 -3.41
N SER A 239 21.00 8.84 -2.09
CA SER A 239 22.02 8.27 -1.22
C SER A 239 21.49 8.07 0.20
N GLY A 240 22.29 7.53 1.09
CA GLY A 240 21.97 7.26 2.48
C GLY A 240 21.59 8.51 3.28
N SER A 241 22.13 9.68 2.95
CA SER A 241 21.78 10.94 3.62
C SER A 241 20.28 11.30 3.51
N GLU A 242 19.61 10.85 2.44
CA GLU A 242 18.16 11.02 2.25
C GLU A 242 17.32 9.86 2.79
N HIS A 243 17.92 8.79 3.35
CA HIS A 243 17.23 7.57 3.76
C HIS A 243 16.38 7.77 5.03
N CYS A 244 15.18 8.25 4.83
CA CYS A 244 14.18 8.44 5.87
C CYS A 244 13.75 7.08 6.46
N GLN A 245 13.62 6.99 7.80
CA GLN A 245 13.15 5.81 8.50
C GLN A 245 14.01 4.53 8.29
N LYS A 246 15.31 4.66 7.97
CA LYS A 246 16.20 3.55 7.62
C LYS A 246 16.11 2.39 8.61
N LYS A 247 16.40 2.62 9.89
CA LYS A 247 16.37 1.58 10.94
C LYS A 247 14.99 0.92 11.10
N TYR A 248 13.93 1.70 10.86
CA TYR A 248 12.57 1.18 10.94
C TYR A 248 12.26 0.25 9.76
N LEU A 249 12.64 0.63 8.54
CA LEU A 249 12.47 -0.19 7.34
C LEU A 249 13.32 -1.48 7.41
N GLU A 250 14.56 -1.41 7.90
CA GLU A 250 15.41 -2.59 8.15
C GLU A 250 14.73 -3.57 9.12
N ARG A 251 14.14 -3.05 10.20
CA ARG A 251 13.40 -3.88 11.16
C ARG A 251 12.17 -4.54 10.52
N ILE A 252 11.37 -3.79 9.74
CA ILE A 252 10.24 -4.36 9.00
C ILE A 252 10.69 -5.53 8.12
N ALA A 253 11.76 -5.34 7.35
CA ALA A 253 12.28 -6.38 6.47
C ALA A 253 12.76 -7.63 7.22
N ALA A 254 13.31 -7.46 8.44
CA ALA A 254 13.79 -8.56 9.27
C ALA A 254 12.66 -9.32 10.00
N GLU A 255 11.56 -8.64 10.35
CA GLU A 255 10.48 -9.21 11.16
C GLU A 255 9.31 -9.78 10.32
N HIS A 256 9.24 -9.46 9.01
CA HIS A 256 8.08 -9.78 8.17
C HIS A 256 8.47 -10.39 6.82
N ASP A 257 8.57 -11.71 6.74
CA ASP A 257 9.00 -12.48 5.56
C ASP A 257 8.15 -12.23 4.30
N HIS A 258 6.89 -11.79 4.45
CA HIS A 258 5.98 -11.47 3.35
C HIS A 258 6.16 -10.05 2.80
N ILE A 259 7.10 -9.27 3.37
CA ILE A 259 7.43 -7.90 2.91
C ILE A 259 8.83 -7.92 2.30
N HIS A 260 8.89 -7.87 0.98
CA HIS A 260 10.13 -7.87 0.22
C HIS A 260 10.63 -6.44 0.02
N MET A 261 11.65 -6.05 0.79
CA MET A 261 12.17 -4.67 0.81
C MET A 261 13.31 -4.49 -0.17
N HIS A 262 13.20 -3.51 -1.07
CA HIS A 262 14.22 -3.15 -2.05
C HIS A 262 14.53 -1.65 -2.00
N ILE A 263 15.70 -1.32 -1.45
CA ILE A 263 16.22 0.05 -1.35
C ILE A 263 17.14 0.32 -2.54
N CYS A 264 16.85 1.39 -3.27
CA CYS A 264 17.58 1.77 -4.48
C CYS A 264 18.26 3.13 -4.29
N TYR A 265 19.61 3.18 -4.34
CA TYR A 265 20.37 4.43 -4.35
C TYR A 265 20.84 4.74 -5.77
N SER A 266 20.40 5.86 -6.32
CA SER A 266 20.79 6.27 -7.68
C SER A 266 22.19 6.90 -7.76
N ARG A 267 22.67 7.45 -6.64
CA ARG A 267 23.99 8.08 -6.47
C ARG A 267 24.44 7.90 -5.03
N PRO A 268 24.83 6.68 -4.63
CA PRO A 268 25.30 6.43 -3.27
C PRO A 268 26.53 7.31 -2.97
N ASP A 269 26.61 7.78 -1.73
CA ASP A 269 27.76 8.50 -1.20
C ASP A 269 28.93 7.52 -0.96
N ALA A 270 30.13 8.05 -0.68
CA ALA A 270 31.33 7.23 -0.52
C ALA A 270 31.24 6.23 0.65
N ASP A 271 30.47 6.58 1.67
CA ASP A 271 30.29 5.79 2.89
C ASP A 271 29.10 4.82 2.80
N ASP A 272 28.29 4.90 1.73
CA ASP A 272 27.15 4.01 1.53
C ASP A 272 27.61 2.62 1.07
N VAL A 273 27.22 1.56 1.76
CA VAL A 273 27.63 0.17 1.51
C VAL A 273 26.49 -0.62 0.85
N MET A 274 26.75 -1.14 -0.36
CA MET A 274 25.81 -2.01 -1.04
C MET A 274 25.67 -3.33 -0.31
N GLY A 275 24.42 -3.78 -0.10
CA GLY A 275 24.08 -4.97 0.68
C GLY A 275 23.83 -4.69 2.17
N GLU A 276 24.25 -3.52 2.67
CA GLU A 276 23.96 -3.06 4.04
C GLU A 276 22.99 -1.87 4.03
N ASP A 277 23.34 -0.78 3.34
CA ASP A 277 22.56 0.45 3.32
C ASP A 277 21.52 0.45 2.20
N TYR A 278 21.81 -0.21 1.11
CA TYR A 278 20.93 -0.30 -0.06
C TYR A 278 21.16 -1.61 -0.85
N HIS A 279 20.14 -2.03 -1.58
CA HIS A 279 20.16 -3.27 -2.36
C HIS A 279 20.58 -3.06 -3.81
N HIS A 280 20.20 -1.93 -4.41
CA HIS A 280 20.40 -1.66 -5.83
C HIS A 280 21.02 -0.29 -6.06
N LYS A 281 22.15 -0.23 -6.79
CA LYS A 281 22.76 1.01 -7.29
C LYS A 281 22.05 1.44 -8.57
N ALA A 282 20.79 1.80 -8.47
CA ALA A 282 19.92 2.10 -9.60
C ALA A 282 18.78 3.05 -9.19
N ARG A 283 18.01 3.51 -10.17
CA ARG A 283 16.67 4.07 -9.93
C ARG A 283 15.66 2.94 -9.88
N VAL A 284 14.57 3.15 -9.15
CA VAL A 284 13.42 2.24 -9.23
C VAL A 284 12.84 2.29 -10.64
N SER A 285 12.67 1.13 -11.26
CA SER A 285 12.17 0.99 -12.64
C SER A 285 11.40 -0.32 -12.82
N VAL A 286 10.65 -0.43 -13.90
CA VAL A 286 9.88 -1.64 -14.22
C VAL A 286 10.78 -2.78 -14.67
N GLU A 287 11.97 -2.49 -15.23
CA GLU A 287 12.98 -3.51 -15.52
C GLU A 287 13.38 -4.24 -14.22
N LEU A 288 13.64 -3.50 -13.14
CA LEU A 288 13.93 -4.09 -11.83
C LEU A 288 12.74 -4.93 -11.32
N PHE A 289 11.52 -4.51 -11.56
CA PHE A 289 10.35 -5.31 -11.19
C PHE A 289 10.30 -6.62 -11.97
N LYS A 290 10.56 -6.59 -13.27
CA LYS A 290 10.60 -7.79 -14.12
C LYS A 290 11.68 -8.81 -13.71
N GLU A 291 12.77 -8.34 -13.11
CA GLU A 291 13.84 -9.20 -12.58
C GLU A 291 13.46 -9.86 -11.25
N LEU A 292 12.67 -9.19 -10.42
CA LEU A 292 12.41 -9.59 -9.04
C LEU A 292 11.02 -10.20 -8.83
N LEU A 293 10.00 -9.67 -9.49
CA LEU A 293 8.61 -10.11 -9.30
C LEU A 293 8.31 -11.35 -10.17
N PRO A 294 7.61 -12.34 -9.61
CA PRO A 294 7.22 -13.54 -10.36
C PRO A 294 6.22 -13.27 -11.49
N SER A 295 5.50 -12.15 -11.45
CA SER A 295 4.50 -11.75 -12.46
C SER A 295 4.24 -10.25 -12.43
N SER A 296 3.38 -9.75 -13.32
CA SER A 296 2.89 -8.36 -13.29
C SER A 296 1.55 -8.20 -12.56
N ASN A 297 1.01 -9.26 -11.98
CA ASN A 297 -0.34 -9.28 -11.40
C ASN A 297 -0.36 -8.78 -9.94
N TYR A 298 -0.16 -7.49 -9.75
CA TYR A 298 -0.14 -6.79 -8.47
C TYR A 298 -0.96 -5.50 -8.57
N ASP A 299 -1.40 -4.97 -7.42
CA ASP A 299 -1.80 -3.57 -7.30
C ASP A 299 -0.57 -2.72 -6.99
N TYR A 300 -0.34 -1.71 -7.81
CA TYR A 300 0.82 -0.81 -7.71
C TYR A 300 0.39 0.52 -7.10
N TYR A 301 0.98 0.87 -5.95
CA TYR A 301 0.79 2.16 -5.30
C TYR A 301 2.10 2.93 -5.31
N MET A 302 2.12 4.11 -5.92
CA MET A 302 3.35 4.88 -6.06
C MET A 302 3.19 6.35 -5.71
N CYS A 303 4.22 6.88 -5.05
CA CYS A 303 4.35 8.31 -4.81
C CYS A 303 5.82 8.72 -4.91
N GLY A 304 6.08 9.83 -5.59
CA GLY A 304 7.44 10.32 -5.79
C GLY A 304 7.55 11.45 -6.81
N PRO A 305 8.77 11.73 -7.28
CA PRO A 305 9.00 12.74 -8.31
C PRO A 305 8.25 12.45 -9.61
N GLY A 306 7.65 13.47 -10.22
CA GLY A 306 6.87 13.33 -11.46
C GLY A 306 7.57 12.55 -12.58
N PRO A 307 8.85 12.82 -12.91
CA PRO A 307 9.57 12.05 -13.93
C PRO A 307 9.68 10.55 -13.61
N MET A 308 9.89 10.17 -12.33
CA MET A 308 9.92 8.77 -11.91
C MET A 308 8.55 8.10 -12.13
N MET A 309 7.49 8.75 -11.66
CA MET A 309 6.14 8.20 -11.80
C MET A 309 5.71 8.08 -13.26
N ASN A 310 6.00 9.09 -14.09
CA ASN A 310 5.69 9.06 -15.54
C ASN A 310 6.36 7.86 -16.23
N SER A 311 7.64 7.60 -15.93
CA SER A 311 8.35 6.43 -16.48
C SER A 311 7.70 5.14 -16.01
N ILE A 312 7.53 4.96 -14.69
CA ILE A 312 6.99 3.71 -14.14
C ILE A 312 5.56 3.44 -14.64
N VAL A 313 4.68 4.44 -14.69
CA VAL A 313 3.31 4.28 -15.21
C VAL A 313 3.33 3.82 -16.67
N SER A 314 4.13 4.50 -17.53
CA SER A 314 4.26 4.13 -18.94
C SER A 314 4.76 2.69 -19.11
N ASP A 315 5.78 2.31 -18.35
CA ASP A 315 6.45 1.02 -18.49
C ASP A 315 5.60 -0.12 -17.88
N LEU A 316 4.78 0.16 -16.84
CA LEU A 316 3.79 -0.78 -16.31
C LEU A 316 2.65 -1.04 -17.31
N GLU A 317 2.13 0.03 -17.98
CA GLU A 317 1.13 -0.12 -19.03
C GLU A 317 1.70 -0.95 -20.20
N GLU A 318 2.96 -0.74 -20.58
CA GLU A 318 3.66 -1.54 -21.60
C GLU A 318 3.88 -3.00 -21.16
N TRP A 319 4.12 -3.24 -19.88
CA TRP A 319 4.20 -4.59 -19.31
C TRP A 319 2.84 -5.30 -19.20
N GLY A 320 1.76 -4.62 -19.56
CA GLY A 320 0.39 -5.17 -19.57
C GLY A 320 -0.36 -5.06 -18.25
N VAL A 321 0.10 -4.24 -17.32
CA VAL A 321 -0.62 -3.98 -16.06
C VAL A 321 -1.88 -3.16 -16.35
N PRO A 322 -3.07 -3.61 -15.93
CA PRO A 322 -4.31 -2.84 -16.11
C PRO A 322 -4.27 -1.49 -15.40
N LYS A 323 -4.74 -0.44 -16.07
CA LYS A 323 -4.76 0.93 -15.48
C LYS A 323 -5.43 1.03 -14.12
N LYS A 324 -6.44 0.22 -13.86
CA LYS A 324 -7.14 0.17 -12.58
C LYS A 324 -6.28 -0.36 -11.42
N GLN A 325 -5.17 -1.03 -11.71
CA GLN A 325 -4.20 -1.54 -10.74
C GLN A 325 -3.00 -0.59 -10.55
N ILE A 326 -2.97 0.55 -11.24
CA ILE A 326 -1.89 1.53 -11.16
C ILE A 326 -2.41 2.78 -10.44
N HIS A 327 -2.02 2.94 -9.19
CA HIS A 327 -2.43 4.04 -8.32
C HIS A 327 -1.22 4.93 -8.03
N PHE A 328 -1.39 6.25 -8.17
CA PHE A 328 -0.30 7.19 -7.91
C PHE A 328 -0.79 8.53 -7.36
N GLU A 329 0.08 9.18 -6.58
CA GLU A 329 -0.10 10.53 -6.09
C GLU A 329 1.14 11.38 -6.37
N ALA A 330 0.92 12.57 -6.96
CA ALA A 330 1.99 13.51 -7.24
C ALA A 330 2.01 14.64 -6.20
N PHE A 331 3.19 14.92 -5.63
CA PHE A 331 3.36 16.08 -4.76
C PHE A 331 3.68 17.35 -5.57
N GLY A 332 2.87 18.38 -5.39
CA GLY A 332 3.03 19.67 -6.05
C GLY A 332 2.27 19.79 -7.38
N PRO A 333 2.59 20.79 -8.20
CA PRO A 333 1.85 21.08 -9.44
C PRO A 333 2.15 20.11 -10.61
N ALA A 334 2.99 19.09 -10.38
CA ALA A 334 3.32 18.12 -11.41
C ALA A 334 2.17 17.15 -11.62
N SER A 335 1.53 17.20 -12.79
CA SER A 335 0.61 16.15 -13.24
C SER A 335 1.40 15.00 -13.86
N VAL A 336 1.07 13.77 -13.50
CA VAL A 336 1.50 12.58 -14.26
C VAL A 336 0.73 12.59 -15.58
N LYS A 337 1.44 12.76 -16.69
CA LYS A 337 0.83 12.68 -18.02
C LYS A 337 1.06 11.28 -18.56
N PRO A 338 0.00 10.49 -18.83
CA PRO A 338 0.15 9.26 -19.59
C PRO A 338 0.77 9.57 -20.95
N LYS A 339 1.66 8.70 -21.42
CA LYS A 339 2.22 8.80 -22.78
C LYS A 339 1.07 8.74 -23.76
N ALA A 340 0.93 9.76 -24.63
CA ALA A 340 -0.05 9.71 -25.70
C ALA A 340 0.23 8.45 -26.53
N ALA A 341 -0.81 7.65 -26.78
CA ALA A 341 -0.70 6.52 -27.68
C ALA A 341 -0.10 6.98 -29.01
N PRO A 342 0.80 6.20 -29.64
CA PRO A 342 1.32 6.57 -30.96
C PRO A 342 0.14 6.72 -31.91
N ALA A 343 0.00 7.93 -32.48
CA ALA A 343 -1.03 8.21 -33.46
C ALA A 343 -0.85 7.26 -34.63
N ALA A 344 -1.81 6.37 -34.84
CA ALA A 344 -1.95 5.65 -36.10
C ALA A 344 -2.04 6.71 -37.21
N GLY A 345 -1.17 6.56 -38.22
CA GLY A 345 -0.85 7.55 -39.20
C GLY A 345 -2.04 8.22 -39.90
N GLY A 346 -1.86 9.49 -40.19
CA GLY A 346 -2.61 10.22 -41.21
C GLY A 346 -3.58 11.24 -40.65
N GLU A 347 -3.14 12.46 -40.69
CA GLU A 347 -3.77 13.72 -41.05
C GLU A 347 -3.33 14.87 -40.15
N LYS A 348 -2.81 15.91 -40.76
CA LYS A 348 -2.46 17.18 -40.13
C LYS A 348 -3.72 17.73 -39.47
N SER A 349 -3.82 17.65 -38.15
CA SER A 349 -4.86 18.34 -37.41
C SER A 349 -4.42 19.78 -37.13
N GLU A 350 -5.35 20.65 -37.38
CA GLU A 350 -5.35 22.08 -37.21
C GLU A 350 -4.89 22.55 -35.83
N LYS A 351 -4.41 23.78 -35.81
CA LYS A 351 -3.97 24.57 -34.65
C LYS A 351 -4.89 24.38 -33.45
N SER A 352 -4.30 24.03 -32.31
CA SER A 352 -4.98 24.06 -31.02
C SER A 352 -5.61 25.42 -30.79
N ALA A 353 -6.95 25.45 -30.74
CA ALA A 353 -7.68 26.64 -30.33
C ALA A 353 -7.34 26.93 -28.86
N SER A 354 -6.73 28.07 -28.59
CA SER A 354 -6.65 28.62 -27.25
C SER A 354 -8.04 29.16 -26.88
N PHE A 355 -8.61 28.68 -25.80
CA PHE A 355 -9.83 29.23 -25.22
C PHE A 355 -9.43 30.20 -24.12
N ASP A 356 -9.74 31.47 -24.28
CA ASP A 356 -9.67 32.48 -23.22
C ASP A 356 -10.90 32.31 -22.33
N ILE A 357 -10.66 31.92 -21.07
CA ILE A 357 -11.72 31.81 -20.04
C ILE A 357 -11.73 33.13 -19.26
N GLU A 358 -12.71 33.96 -19.48
CA GLU A 358 -12.96 35.18 -18.72
C GLU A 358 -13.87 34.84 -17.51
N PHE A 359 -13.34 34.96 -16.30
CA PHE A 359 -14.14 34.84 -15.10
C PHE A 359 -14.91 36.13 -14.83
N ALA A 360 -16.19 36.17 -15.20
CA ALA A 360 -17.06 37.26 -14.80
C ALA A 360 -17.21 37.31 -13.28
N ARG A 361 -16.80 38.40 -12.66
CA ARG A 361 -16.96 38.65 -11.24
C ARG A 361 -18.46 38.76 -10.93
N SER A 362 -19.03 37.82 -10.19
CA SER A 362 -20.40 37.97 -9.74
C SER A 362 -20.47 39.08 -8.70
N GLU A 363 -21.02 40.21 -9.09
CA GLU A 363 -21.47 41.25 -8.16
C GLU A 363 -22.67 40.72 -7.38
N LYS A 364 -22.44 40.25 -6.13
CA LYS A 364 -23.50 40.14 -5.16
C LYS A 364 -23.61 41.48 -4.42
N LYS A 365 -24.75 42.18 -4.64
CA LYS A 365 -25.26 43.17 -3.72
C LYS A 365 -25.72 42.46 -2.42
#